data_b17562466bd55aa027173b62f5c0372d
#
_entry.id   b17562466bd55aa027173b62f5c0372d
#
_cell.length_a   1.000
_cell.length_b   1.000
_cell.length_c   1.000
_cell.angle_alpha   90.00
_cell.angle_beta   90.00
_cell.angle_gamma   90.00
#
_symmetry.space_group_name_H-M   'P 1'
#
loop_
_entity.id
_entity.type
_entity.pdbx_description
1 polymer ?
#
loop_
_entity_poly.entity_id
_entity_poly.type
_entity_poly.pdbx_seq_one_letter_code
_entity_poly.pdbx_strand_id
1 'polypeptide(L)'
;MRYLIHLVTHYPFSCMLIAVIWYLCFFTPPETPLDDVAFIDKWTHIAMYLLTCSVIWEEYLRRHHRVEWCKVLMLAWGAPIVMSGVIEVLQATCTAGRRSGEWLDFAANATGVTLALLIGILRARNRAR
;
A
#
# COMPACT_ATOMS: atom_id res chain seq x y z
N MET A 1 -0.36 -19.73 -11.23
CA MET A 1 -0.88 -18.92 -12.36
C MET A 1 -2.36 -18.56 -12.22
N ARG A 2 -3.26 -19.49 -11.93
CA ARG A 2 -4.72 -19.22 -11.77
C ARG A 2 -5.04 -18.16 -10.70
N TYR A 3 -4.37 -18.17 -9.56
CA TYR A 3 -4.57 -17.20 -8.48
C TYR A 3 -4.16 -15.76 -8.87
N LEU A 4 -3.04 -15.62 -9.58
CA LEU A 4 -2.59 -14.30 -10.07
C LEU A 4 -3.56 -13.71 -11.08
N ILE A 5 -4.04 -14.54 -12.02
CA ILE A 5 -5.05 -14.11 -13.00
C ILE A 5 -6.33 -13.71 -12.28
N HIS A 6 -6.76 -14.49 -11.27
CA HIS A 6 -7.92 -14.15 -10.45
C HIS A 6 -7.74 -12.81 -9.73
N LEU A 7 -6.59 -12.57 -9.10
CA LEU A 7 -6.31 -11.29 -8.43
C LEU A 7 -6.34 -10.12 -9.41
N VAL A 8 -5.65 -10.22 -10.54
CA VAL A 8 -5.59 -9.15 -11.53
C VAL A 8 -6.96 -8.85 -12.13
N THR A 9 -7.78 -9.88 -12.37
CA THR A 9 -9.13 -9.70 -12.94
C THR A 9 -10.15 -9.17 -11.92
N HIS A 10 -9.96 -9.49 -10.63
CA HIS A 10 -10.90 -9.09 -9.59
C HIS A 10 -10.47 -7.82 -8.83
N TYR A 11 -9.18 -7.49 -8.85
CA TYR A 11 -8.61 -6.32 -8.16
C TYR A 11 -7.68 -5.52 -9.08
N PRO A 12 -8.15 -5.10 -10.28
CA PRO A 12 -7.29 -4.49 -11.28
C PRO A 12 -6.65 -3.18 -10.82
N PHE A 13 -7.40 -2.32 -10.15
CA PHE A 13 -6.88 -1.03 -9.66
C PHE A 13 -5.88 -1.22 -8.52
N SER A 14 -6.15 -2.13 -7.60
CA SER A 14 -5.21 -2.50 -6.54
C SER A 14 -3.91 -3.06 -7.10
N CYS A 15 -3.98 -3.97 -8.06
CA CYS A 15 -2.80 -4.54 -8.70
C CYS A 15 -1.99 -3.47 -9.45
N MET A 16 -2.65 -2.55 -10.14
CA MET A 16 -2.00 -1.42 -10.81
C MET A 16 -1.27 -0.52 -9.80
N LEU A 17 -1.93 -0.13 -8.71
CA LEU A 17 -1.32 0.73 -7.69
C LEU A 17 -0.15 0.04 -6.98
N ILE A 18 -0.26 -1.26 -6.70
CA ILE A 18 0.85 -2.04 -6.15
C ILE A 18 2.05 -2.04 -7.11
N ALA A 19 1.83 -2.24 -8.40
CA ALA A 19 2.89 -2.17 -9.40
C ALA A 19 3.54 -0.77 -9.46
N VAL A 20 2.74 0.30 -9.33
CA VAL A 20 3.24 1.68 -9.25
C VAL A 20 4.09 1.88 -7.99
N ILE A 21 3.68 1.38 -6.82
CA ILE A 21 4.48 1.44 -5.59
C ILE A 21 5.84 0.77 -5.82
N TRP A 22 5.87 -0.45 -6.35
CA TRP A 22 7.11 -1.17 -6.64
C TRP A 22 8.01 -0.37 -7.58
N TYR A 23 7.45 0.19 -8.65
CA TYR A 23 8.19 1.02 -9.58
C TYR A 23 8.79 2.26 -8.89
N LEU A 24 7.99 3.02 -8.16
CA LEU A 24 8.43 4.25 -7.50
C LEU A 24 9.46 3.99 -6.39
N CYS A 25 9.34 2.88 -5.66
CA CYS A 25 10.29 2.54 -4.60
C CYS A 25 11.71 2.24 -5.13
N PHE A 26 11.83 1.74 -6.35
CA PHE A 26 13.13 1.41 -6.96
C PHE A 26 13.60 2.43 -8.00
N PHE A 27 12.71 3.33 -8.42
CA PHE A 27 13.08 4.45 -9.28
C PHE A 27 13.70 5.57 -8.45
N THR A 28 14.77 6.18 -8.97
CA THR A 28 15.39 7.37 -8.36
C THR A 28 14.82 8.60 -9.07
N PRO A 29 13.89 9.35 -8.43
CA PRO A 29 13.30 10.52 -9.03
C PRO A 29 14.35 11.65 -9.16
N PRO A 30 14.22 12.55 -10.12
CA PRO A 30 15.02 13.77 -10.18
C PRO A 30 14.70 14.66 -8.96
N GLU A 31 15.69 15.43 -8.51
CA GLU A 31 15.50 16.41 -7.46
C GLU A 31 14.43 17.44 -7.87
N THR A 32 13.55 17.76 -6.93
CA THR A 32 12.46 18.70 -7.13
C THR A 32 12.44 19.74 -6.02
N PRO A 33 11.83 20.94 -6.23
CA PRO A 33 11.67 21.94 -5.16
C PRO A 33 10.88 21.41 -3.94
N LEU A 34 10.17 20.31 -4.08
CA LEU A 34 9.44 19.66 -2.98
C LEU A 34 10.37 18.95 -2.00
N ASP A 35 11.62 18.65 -2.40
CA ASP A 35 12.60 17.97 -1.54
C ASP A 35 13.01 18.86 -0.35
N ASP A 36 12.81 20.18 -0.45
CA ASP A 36 13.03 21.13 0.63
C ASP A 36 11.93 21.10 1.71
N VAL A 37 10.81 20.42 1.45
CA VAL A 37 9.72 20.30 2.43
C VAL A 37 10.07 19.21 3.45
N ALA A 38 10.06 19.57 4.73
CA ALA A 38 10.37 18.64 5.81
C ALA A 38 9.49 17.37 5.74
N PHE A 39 10.14 16.22 5.74
CA PHE A 39 9.47 14.90 5.73
C PHE A 39 8.56 14.63 4.52
N ILE A 40 8.75 15.34 3.38
CA ILE A 40 7.93 15.12 2.18
C ILE A 40 7.95 13.66 1.73
N ASP A 41 9.08 12.99 1.85
CA ASP A 41 9.26 11.58 1.55
C ASP A 41 8.32 10.71 2.42
N LYS A 42 8.27 10.96 3.72
CA LYS A 42 7.40 10.22 4.66
C LYS A 42 5.91 10.46 4.37
N TRP A 43 5.53 11.69 4.05
CA TRP A 43 4.17 12.02 3.64
C TRP A 43 3.77 11.31 2.35
N THR A 44 4.69 11.20 1.41
CA THR A 44 4.48 10.47 0.16
C THR A 44 4.24 8.98 0.42
N HIS A 45 5.03 8.37 1.31
CA HIS A 45 4.83 6.98 1.72
C HIS A 45 3.47 6.75 2.37
N ILE A 46 3.07 7.60 3.31
CA ILE A 46 1.74 7.55 3.94
C ILE A 46 0.64 7.65 2.87
N ALA A 47 0.72 8.61 1.97
CA ALA A 47 -0.28 8.84 0.95
C ALA A 47 -0.41 7.68 -0.04
N MET A 48 0.71 7.13 -0.52
CA MET A 48 0.72 5.98 -1.43
C MET A 48 0.04 4.75 -0.83
N TYR A 49 0.41 4.40 0.40
CA TYR A 49 -0.16 3.23 1.06
C TYR A 49 -1.60 3.46 1.52
N LEU A 50 -1.94 4.67 1.97
CA LEU A 50 -3.31 5.04 2.30
C LEU A 50 -4.22 4.89 1.07
N LEU A 51 -3.82 5.44 -0.06
CA LEU A 51 -4.59 5.36 -1.30
C LEU A 51 -4.73 3.91 -1.77
N THR A 52 -3.63 3.18 -1.87
CA THR A 52 -3.63 1.79 -2.35
C THR A 52 -4.49 0.89 -1.49
N CYS A 53 -4.34 0.94 -0.16
CA CYS A 53 -5.13 0.10 0.73
C CYS A 53 -6.59 0.52 0.77
N SER A 54 -6.92 1.82 0.60
CA SER A 54 -8.29 2.28 0.47
C SER A 54 -8.96 1.73 -0.80
N VAL A 55 -8.21 1.64 -1.90
CA VAL A 55 -8.70 1.02 -3.14
C VAL A 55 -8.90 -0.49 -2.97
N ILE A 56 -8.00 -1.19 -2.27
CA ILE A 56 -8.18 -2.61 -1.94
C ILE A 56 -9.49 -2.82 -1.16
N TRP A 57 -9.76 -1.98 -0.15
CA TRP A 57 -10.99 -2.02 0.61
C TRP A 57 -12.22 -1.80 -0.27
N GLU A 58 -12.19 -0.78 -1.13
CA GLU A 58 -13.31 -0.45 -2.02
C GLU A 58 -13.58 -1.57 -3.03
N GLU A 59 -12.54 -2.11 -3.68
CA GLU A 59 -12.69 -3.24 -4.60
C GLU A 59 -13.21 -4.50 -3.90
N TYR A 60 -12.74 -4.77 -2.68
CA TYR A 60 -13.23 -5.87 -1.87
C TYR A 60 -14.72 -5.70 -1.52
N LEU A 61 -15.10 -4.54 -1.01
CA LEU A 61 -16.49 -4.27 -0.62
C LEU A 61 -17.46 -4.29 -1.80
N ARG A 62 -17.04 -3.85 -2.98
CA ARG A 62 -17.87 -3.92 -4.19
C ARG A 62 -18.18 -5.35 -4.63
N ARG A 63 -17.29 -6.29 -4.36
CA ARG A 63 -17.39 -7.68 -4.84
C ARG A 63 -18.00 -8.63 -3.83
N HIS A 64 -17.99 -8.28 -2.56
CA HIS A 64 -18.45 -9.15 -1.48
C HIS A 64 -19.63 -8.51 -0.74
N HIS A 65 -20.77 -9.18 -0.75
CA HIS A 65 -21.95 -8.73 0.02
C HIS A 65 -21.73 -8.87 1.53
N ARG A 66 -20.99 -9.87 1.94
CA ARG A 66 -20.60 -10.09 3.34
C ARG A 66 -19.10 -9.89 3.50
N VAL A 67 -18.72 -9.21 4.57
CA VAL A 67 -17.30 -8.97 4.88
C VAL A 67 -16.73 -10.18 5.60
N GLU A 68 -15.78 -10.85 4.97
CA GLU A 68 -14.96 -11.88 5.60
C GLU A 68 -13.75 -11.19 6.25
N TRP A 69 -13.90 -10.84 7.52
CA TRP A 69 -12.93 -10.02 8.23
C TRP A 69 -11.50 -10.54 8.16
N CYS A 70 -11.29 -11.85 8.32
CA CYS A 70 -9.95 -12.45 8.21
C CYS A 70 -9.33 -12.20 6.83
N LYS A 71 -10.09 -12.40 5.76
CA LYS A 71 -9.58 -12.20 4.39
C LYS A 71 -9.25 -10.76 4.10
N VAL A 72 -10.17 -9.83 4.43
CA VAL A 72 -9.95 -8.42 4.14
C VAL A 72 -8.83 -7.83 4.99
N LEU A 73 -8.70 -8.25 6.26
CA LEU A 73 -7.57 -7.83 7.09
C LEU A 73 -6.24 -8.35 6.56
N MET A 74 -6.19 -9.59 6.09
CA MET A 74 -4.97 -10.11 5.46
C MET A 74 -4.62 -9.37 4.17
N LEU A 75 -5.61 -9.08 3.31
CA LEU A 75 -5.38 -8.42 2.01
C LEU A 75 -5.10 -6.92 2.13
N ALA A 76 -5.83 -6.21 2.99
CA ALA A 76 -5.81 -4.76 3.03
C ALA A 76 -4.98 -4.18 4.19
N TRP A 77 -4.47 -5.01 5.09
CA TRP A 77 -3.62 -4.58 6.20
C TRP A 77 -2.35 -5.43 6.32
N GLY A 78 -2.46 -6.72 6.54
CA GLY A 78 -1.32 -7.60 6.76
C GLY A 78 -0.38 -7.70 5.56
N ALA A 79 -0.90 -8.01 4.38
CA ALA A 79 -0.10 -8.16 3.17
C ALA A 79 0.60 -6.86 2.74
N PRO A 80 -0.03 -5.67 2.76
CA PRO A 80 0.66 -4.42 2.48
C PRO A 80 1.78 -4.08 3.48
N ILE A 81 1.61 -4.39 4.76
CA ILE A 81 2.66 -4.18 5.77
C ILE A 81 3.86 -5.10 5.49
N VAL A 82 3.62 -6.38 5.23
CA VAL A 82 4.68 -7.33 4.88
C VAL A 82 5.38 -6.90 3.59
N MET A 83 4.63 -6.51 2.57
CA MET A 83 5.16 -5.99 1.30
C MET A 83 6.05 -4.77 1.55
N SER A 84 5.60 -3.83 2.37
CA SER A 84 6.39 -2.65 2.74
C SER A 84 7.72 -3.04 3.39
N GLY A 85 7.72 -3.95 4.35
CA GLY A 85 8.95 -4.44 4.99
C GLY A 85 9.90 -5.10 3.99
N VAL A 86 9.38 -5.90 3.07
CA VAL A 86 10.18 -6.53 2.00
C VAL A 86 10.80 -5.47 1.09
N ILE A 87 10.05 -4.45 0.69
CA ILE A 87 10.56 -3.34 -0.13
C ILE A 87 11.70 -2.63 0.57
N GLU A 88 11.57 -2.30 1.86
CA GLU A 88 12.63 -1.63 2.63
C GLU A 88 13.92 -2.47 2.70
N VAL A 89 13.80 -3.76 2.93
CA VAL A 89 14.94 -4.68 2.93
C VAL A 89 15.60 -4.74 1.54
N LEU A 90 14.81 -4.81 0.47
CA LEU A 90 15.33 -4.84 -0.89
C LEU A 90 15.98 -3.50 -1.28
N GLN A 91 15.43 -2.37 -0.85
CA GLN A 91 16.07 -1.05 -1.04
C GLN A 91 17.43 -0.98 -0.36
N ALA A 92 17.53 -1.48 0.88
CA ALA A 92 18.78 -1.50 1.62
C ALA A 92 19.86 -2.42 0.99
N THR A 93 19.45 -3.53 0.38
CA THR A 93 20.37 -4.60 -0.03
C THR A 93 20.61 -4.68 -1.54
N CYS A 94 19.62 -4.30 -2.38
CA CYS A 94 19.63 -4.57 -3.81
C CYS A 94 19.80 -3.33 -4.70
N THR A 95 19.89 -2.12 -4.12
CA THR A 95 19.99 -0.88 -4.92
C THR A 95 21.41 -0.34 -5.06
N ALA A 96 22.42 -1.05 -4.57
CA ALA A 96 23.84 -0.61 -4.58
C ALA A 96 24.02 0.82 -3.98
N GLY A 97 23.31 1.13 -2.91
CA GLY A 97 23.38 2.42 -2.21
C GLY A 97 22.58 3.56 -2.85
N ARG A 98 21.87 3.33 -3.94
CA ARG A 98 21.02 4.36 -4.57
C ARG A 98 19.77 4.70 -3.76
N ARG A 99 19.26 3.75 -3.01
CA ARG A 99 18.13 3.91 -2.10
C ARG A 99 18.52 3.33 -0.74
N SER A 100 18.27 4.07 0.32
CA SER A 100 18.41 3.56 1.69
C SER A 100 17.06 2.99 2.12
N GLY A 101 17.06 1.74 2.59
CA GLY A 101 15.92 1.22 3.32
C GLY A 101 15.89 1.88 4.69
N GLU A 102 14.83 2.63 4.97
CA GLU A 102 14.70 3.35 6.23
C GLU A 102 13.54 2.80 7.05
N TRP A 103 13.83 2.55 8.31
CA TRP A 103 12.82 2.14 9.28
C TRP A 103 11.67 3.15 9.39
N LEU A 104 11.95 4.46 9.24
CA LEU A 104 10.92 5.51 9.26
C LEU A 104 9.99 5.43 8.04
N ASP A 105 10.48 4.98 6.88
CA ASP A 105 9.65 4.75 5.70
C ASP A 105 8.70 3.58 5.92
N PHE A 106 9.20 2.51 6.54
CA PHE A 106 8.34 1.41 6.97
C PHE A 106 7.25 1.88 7.95
N ALA A 107 7.60 2.70 8.93
CA ALA A 107 6.63 3.26 9.90
C ALA A 107 5.59 4.16 9.20
N ALA A 108 6.01 4.98 8.23
CA ALA A 108 5.12 5.81 7.43
C ALA A 108 4.15 4.95 6.59
N ASN A 109 4.68 3.91 5.93
CA ASN A 109 3.87 2.95 5.17
C ASN A 109 2.82 2.27 6.06
N ALA A 110 3.23 1.76 7.23
CA ALA A 110 2.33 1.13 8.20
C ALA A 110 1.26 2.09 8.72
N THR A 111 1.59 3.37 8.89
CA THR A 111 0.63 4.42 9.24
C THR A 111 -0.42 4.59 8.15
N GLY A 112 -0.01 4.70 6.89
CA GLY A 112 -0.92 4.79 5.74
C GLY A 112 -1.87 3.59 5.64
N VAL A 113 -1.32 2.38 5.79
CA VAL A 113 -2.11 1.13 5.79
C VAL A 113 -3.13 1.11 6.93
N THR A 114 -2.73 1.54 8.13
CA THR A 114 -3.62 1.54 9.31
C THR A 114 -4.72 2.60 9.21
N LEU A 115 -4.42 3.77 8.66
CA LEU A 115 -5.45 4.78 8.36
C LEU A 115 -6.47 4.26 7.35
N ALA A 116 -6.01 3.58 6.30
CA ALA A 116 -6.91 2.93 5.33
C ALA A 116 -7.77 1.83 5.98
N LEU A 117 -7.22 1.07 6.93
CA LEU A 117 -7.98 0.10 7.71
C LEU A 117 -9.13 0.75 8.45
N LEU A 118 -8.89 1.86 9.15
CA LEU A 118 -9.93 2.60 9.87
C LEU A 118 -11.04 3.09 8.94
N ILE A 119 -10.66 3.68 7.80
CA ILE A 119 -11.61 4.12 6.76
C ILE A 119 -12.40 2.93 6.23
N GLY A 120 -11.73 1.81 5.93
CA GLY A 120 -12.36 0.59 5.41
C GLY A 120 -13.38 -0.01 6.38
N ILE A 121 -13.05 -0.05 7.67
CA ILE A 121 -13.98 -0.52 8.72
C ILE A 121 -15.22 0.38 8.79
N LEU A 122 -15.05 1.70 8.76
CA LEU A 122 -16.16 2.65 8.77
C LEU A 122 -17.06 2.47 7.54
N ARG A 123 -16.46 2.33 6.36
CA ARG A 123 -17.19 2.05 5.11
C ARG A 123 -17.97 0.74 5.18
N ALA A 124 -17.35 -0.32 5.67
CA ALA A 124 -18.00 -1.62 5.83
C ALA A 124 -19.19 -1.57 6.78
N ARG A 125 -19.06 -0.86 7.91
CA ARG A 125 -20.14 -0.68 8.88
C ARG A 125 -21.30 0.14 8.31
N ASN A 126 -21.01 1.22 7.61
CA ASN A 126 -22.04 2.07 7.01
C ASN A 126 -22.82 1.35 5.91
N ARG A 127 -22.19 0.42 5.20
CA ARG A 127 -22.85 -0.41 4.20
C ARG A 127 -23.79 -1.47 4.80
N ALA A 128 -23.50 -1.93 6.01
CA ALA A 128 -24.31 -2.93 6.71
C ALA A 128 -25.57 -2.34 7.39
N ARG A 129 -25.69 -1.01 7.46
CA ARG A 129 -26.88 -0.29 7.94
C ARG A 129 -27.83 0.00 6.81
#